data_92520e8168d565871ed106be46f12774
#
_entry.id   92520e8168d565871ed106be46f12774
#
_cell.length_a   1.000
_cell.length_b   1.000
_cell.length_c   1.000
_cell.angle_alpha   90.00
_cell.angle_beta   90.00
_cell.angle_gamma   90.00
#
_symmetry.space_group_name_H-M   'P 1'
#
loop_
_entity.id
_entity.type
_entity.pdbx_description
1 polymer ?
#
loop_
_entity_poly.entity_id
_entity_poly.type
_entity_poly.pdbx_seq_one_letter_code
_entity_poly.pdbx_strand_id
1 'polypeptide(L)'
;MPSPSIAVIGLGYVGLPLALALALHYPVTAFDISQTRVAELKNGVDATGEVPASEIAASTLVISADADAIDGADYFIITVPTPVDENNQPDLQHVIAACATVGKAVKKGSVV
;
A
#
# COMPACT_ATOMS: atom_id res chain seq x y z
N MET A 1 -2.15 -18.72 -17.33
CA MET A 1 -2.07 -17.24 -17.27
C MET A 1 -1.46 -16.84 -15.94
N PRO A 2 -0.41 -16.04 -15.92
CA PRO A 2 0.09 -15.54 -14.66
C PRO A 2 -0.94 -14.61 -14.00
N SER A 3 -1.01 -14.67 -12.69
CA SER A 3 -1.87 -13.77 -11.94
C SER A 3 -1.36 -12.33 -12.08
N PRO A 4 -2.24 -11.32 -12.13
CA PRO A 4 -1.81 -9.94 -12.13
C PRO A 4 -1.08 -9.60 -10.84
N SER A 5 -0.05 -8.75 -10.94
CA SER A 5 0.63 -8.21 -9.79
C SER A 5 -0.08 -6.93 -9.33
N ILE A 6 -0.20 -6.76 -8.03
CA ILE A 6 -0.93 -5.65 -7.43
C ILE A 6 0.01 -4.90 -6.48
N ALA A 7 0.00 -3.58 -6.60
CA ALA A 7 0.66 -2.70 -5.65
C ALA A 7 -0.40 -1.93 -4.88
N VAL A 8 -0.31 -1.94 -3.55
CA VAL A 8 -1.17 -1.14 -2.67
C VAL A 8 -0.32 -0.04 -2.06
N ILE A 9 -0.74 1.20 -2.23
CA ILE A 9 -0.01 2.38 -1.76
C ILE A 9 -0.74 2.98 -0.57
N GLY A 10 -0.10 2.98 0.57
CA GLY A 10 -0.68 3.40 1.84
C GLY A 10 -1.12 2.21 2.67
N LEU A 11 -0.54 2.05 3.85
CA LEU A 11 -0.76 0.91 4.73
C LEU A 11 -1.40 1.33 6.05
N GLY A 12 -2.39 2.23 5.96
CA GLY A 12 -3.21 2.58 7.10
C GLY A 12 -4.29 1.52 7.38
N TYR A 13 -5.32 1.92 8.10
CA TYR A 13 -6.39 0.99 8.50
C TYR A 13 -7.26 0.51 7.34
N VAL A 14 -7.16 1.11 6.16
CA VAL A 14 -7.84 0.64 4.94
C VAL A 14 -6.90 -0.21 4.09
N GLY A 15 -5.70 0.32 3.81
CA GLY A 15 -4.77 -0.32 2.87
C GLY A 15 -4.21 -1.64 3.37
N LEU A 16 -3.88 -1.74 4.65
CA LEU A 16 -3.30 -2.98 5.19
C LEU A 16 -4.28 -4.16 5.14
N PRO A 17 -5.52 -4.05 5.65
CA PRO A 17 -6.47 -5.15 5.52
C PRO A 17 -6.77 -5.53 4.07
N LEU A 18 -6.88 -4.53 3.19
CA LEU A 18 -7.11 -4.77 1.76
C LEU A 18 -5.94 -5.53 1.14
N ALA A 19 -4.71 -5.10 1.40
CA ALA A 19 -3.51 -5.74 0.86
C ALA A 19 -3.40 -7.20 1.32
N LEU A 20 -3.69 -7.47 2.59
CA LEU A 20 -3.67 -8.83 3.13
C LEU A 20 -4.74 -9.71 2.48
N ALA A 21 -5.94 -9.19 2.27
CA ALA A 21 -7.01 -9.91 1.59
C ALA A 21 -6.64 -10.24 0.14
N LEU A 22 -6.08 -9.29 -0.59
CA LEU A 22 -5.65 -9.50 -1.97
C LEU A 22 -4.48 -10.48 -2.06
N ALA A 23 -3.58 -10.49 -1.09
CA ALA A 23 -2.42 -11.38 -1.06
C ALA A 23 -2.81 -12.86 -0.92
N LEU A 24 -4.04 -13.16 -0.51
CA LEU A 24 -4.55 -14.53 -0.51
C LEU A 24 -4.73 -15.09 -1.92
N HIS A 25 -4.85 -14.22 -2.93
CA HIS A 25 -5.20 -14.63 -4.29
C HIS A 25 -4.20 -14.15 -5.35
N TYR A 26 -3.41 -13.13 -5.05
CA TYR A 26 -2.52 -12.47 -6.02
C TYR A 26 -1.18 -12.16 -5.40
N PRO A 27 -0.11 -12.00 -6.22
CA PRO A 27 1.13 -11.40 -5.71
C PRO A 27 0.89 -9.91 -5.44
N VAL A 28 1.06 -9.51 -4.18
CA VAL A 28 0.81 -8.14 -3.74
C VAL A 28 2.06 -7.57 -3.08
N THR A 29 2.43 -6.36 -3.49
CA THR A 29 3.44 -5.54 -2.82
C THR A 29 2.75 -4.31 -2.25
N ALA A 30 2.91 -4.09 -0.96
CA ALA A 30 2.36 -2.94 -0.27
C ALA A 30 3.47 -1.96 0.04
N PHE A 31 3.26 -0.71 -0.32
CA PHE A 31 4.21 0.37 -0.13
C PHE A 31 3.64 1.41 0.83
N ASP A 32 4.48 1.86 1.77
CA ASP A 32 4.18 3.04 2.57
C ASP A 32 5.45 3.88 2.69
N ILE A 33 5.31 5.19 2.54
CA ILE A 33 6.43 6.12 2.65
C ILE A 33 7.00 6.17 4.09
N SER A 34 6.21 5.78 5.08
CA SER A 34 6.64 5.75 6.47
C SER A 34 7.50 4.51 6.73
N GLN A 35 8.78 4.71 6.90
CA GLN A 35 9.73 3.64 7.25
C GLN A 35 9.38 3.02 8.60
N THR A 36 8.91 3.82 9.55
CA THR A 36 8.48 3.35 10.87
C THR A 36 7.30 2.38 10.74
N ARG A 37 6.29 2.75 9.95
CA ARG A 37 5.12 1.90 9.71
C ARG A 37 5.52 0.58 9.07
N VAL A 38 6.39 0.63 8.07
CA VAL A 38 6.87 -0.58 7.38
C VAL A 38 7.66 -1.47 8.34
N ALA A 39 8.53 -0.91 9.17
CA ALA A 39 9.29 -1.68 10.14
C ALA A 39 8.38 -2.36 11.18
N GLU A 40 7.37 -1.66 11.68
CA GLU A 40 6.38 -2.23 12.59
C GLU A 40 5.66 -3.42 11.97
N LEU A 41 5.20 -3.27 10.74
CA LEU A 41 4.48 -4.32 10.03
C LEU A 41 5.37 -5.53 9.72
N LYS A 42 6.63 -5.31 9.37
CA LYS A 42 7.59 -6.41 9.17
C LYS A 42 7.85 -7.18 10.46
N ASN A 43 7.71 -6.53 11.61
CA ASN A 43 7.80 -7.17 12.92
C ASN A 43 6.46 -7.76 13.40
N GLY A 44 5.44 -7.73 12.54
CA GLY A 44 4.13 -8.28 12.86
C GLY A 44 3.26 -7.39 13.73
N VAL A 45 3.57 -6.10 13.83
CA VAL A 45 2.83 -5.16 14.67
C VAL A 45 2.02 -4.22 13.80
N ASP A 46 0.71 -4.16 14.01
CA ASP A 46 -0.17 -3.16 13.42
C ASP A 46 -0.58 -2.15 14.49
N ALA A 47 0.00 -0.96 14.45
CA ALA A 47 -0.28 0.10 15.41
C ALA A 47 -1.73 0.60 15.34
N THR A 48 -2.43 0.41 14.22
CA THR A 48 -3.85 0.75 14.10
C THR A 48 -4.76 -0.25 14.80
N GLY A 49 -4.26 -1.44 15.12
CA GLY A 49 -5.02 -2.48 15.79
C GLY A 49 -6.05 -3.20 14.92
N GLU A 50 -6.03 -2.96 13.61
CA GLU A 50 -7.00 -3.56 12.68
C GLU A 50 -6.70 -5.02 12.35
N VAL A 51 -5.43 -5.40 12.38
CA VAL A 51 -4.97 -6.71 11.93
C VAL A 51 -4.13 -7.39 13.01
N PRO A 52 -4.48 -8.63 13.41
CA PRO A 52 -3.64 -9.39 14.36
C PRO A 52 -2.28 -9.74 13.77
N ALA A 53 -1.27 -9.82 14.63
CA ALA A 53 0.09 -10.19 14.22
C ALA A 53 0.15 -11.53 13.48
N SER A 54 -0.70 -12.48 13.85
CA SER A 54 -0.76 -13.81 13.21
C SER A 54 -1.15 -13.72 11.73
N GLU A 55 -2.04 -12.82 11.36
CA GLU A 55 -2.44 -12.62 9.97
C GLU A 55 -1.32 -12.01 9.14
N ILE A 56 -0.59 -11.05 9.71
CA ILE A 56 0.56 -10.43 9.03
C ILE A 56 1.65 -11.49 8.81
N ALA A 57 1.96 -12.27 9.82
CA ALA A 57 3.00 -13.30 9.77
C ALA A 57 2.68 -14.41 8.76
N ALA A 58 1.40 -14.76 8.62
CA ALA A 58 0.96 -15.82 7.72
C ALA A 58 0.82 -15.37 6.26
N SER A 59 0.89 -14.08 5.98
CA SER A 59 0.66 -13.54 4.65
C SER A 59 1.92 -13.61 3.77
N THR A 60 1.71 -13.79 2.47
CA THR A 60 2.76 -13.67 1.45
C THR A 60 2.97 -12.22 1.01
N LEU A 61 2.28 -11.27 1.61
CA LEU A 61 2.37 -9.85 1.30
C LEU A 61 3.81 -9.34 1.46
N VAL A 62 4.31 -8.68 0.42
CA VAL A 62 5.58 -7.97 0.47
C VAL A 62 5.32 -6.54 0.93
N ILE A 63 5.97 -6.11 2.00
CA ILE A 63 5.81 -4.78 2.58
C ILE A 63 7.12 -4.03 2.41
N SER A 64 7.07 -2.83 1.85
CA SER A 64 8.28 -2.05 1.56
C SER A 64 8.04 -0.56 1.70
N ALA A 65 9.08 0.16 2.13
CA ALA A 65 9.16 1.62 2.07
C ALA A 65 9.95 2.09 0.84
N ASP A 66 10.39 1.18 -0.01
CA ASP A 66 11.14 1.48 -1.23
C ASP A 66 10.18 1.53 -2.43
N ALA A 67 10.12 2.67 -3.09
CA ALA A 67 9.25 2.88 -4.25
C ALA A 67 9.59 1.94 -5.42
N ASP A 68 10.83 1.47 -5.53
CA ASP A 68 11.22 0.53 -6.58
C ASP A 68 10.49 -0.82 -6.44
N ALA A 69 10.03 -1.16 -5.26
CA ALA A 69 9.34 -2.44 -5.00
C ALA A 69 8.01 -2.56 -5.76
N ILE A 70 7.37 -1.44 -6.11
CA ILE A 70 6.08 -1.44 -6.83
C ILE A 70 6.23 -1.28 -8.33
N ASP A 71 7.46 -1.23 -8.83
CA ASP A 71 7.74 -0.95 -10.24
C ASP A 71 7.13 -2.02 -11.14
N GLY A 72 6.42 -1.57 -12.18
CA GLY A 72 5.84 -2.47 -13.18
C GLY A 72 4.66 -3.33 -12.74
N ALA A 73 4.00 -3.01 -11.63
CA ALA A 73 2.78 -3.72 -11.24
C ALA A 73 1.68 -3.55 -12.29
N ASP A 74 0.77 -4.52 -12.36
CA ASP A 74 -0.36 -4.45 -13.29
C ASP A 74 -1.46 -3.54 -12.77
N TYR A 75 -1.68 -3.54 -11.45
CA TYR A 75 -2.68 -2.72 -10.78
C TYR A 75 -2.05 -1.94 -9.64
N PHE A 76 -2.39 -0.67 -9.52
CA PHE A 76 -1.97 0.19 -8.43
C PHE A 76 -3.22 0.68 -7.69
N ILE A 77 -3.33 0.37 -6.41
CA ILE A 77 -4.46 0.79 -5.58
C ILE A 77 -3.95 1.79 -4.56
N ILE A 78 -4.43 3.03 -4.63
CA ILE A 78 -4.01 4.10 -3.75
C ILE A 78 -5.02 4.23 -2.60
N THR A 79 -4.54 4.01 -1.38
CA THR A 79 -5.37 4.04 -0.15
C THR A 79 -4.79 5.00 0.89
N VAL A 80 -4.14 6.06 0.44
CA VAL A 80 -3.58 7.07 1.34
C VAL A 80 -4.69 7.91 1.98
N PRO A 81 -4.44 8.50 3.17
CA PRO A 81 -5.44 9.34 3.83
C PRO A 81 -5.69 10.65 3.06
N THR A 82 -6.90 11.17 3.22
CA THR A 82 -7.29 12.47 2.69
C THR A 82 -7.86 13.31 3.85
N PRO A 83 -7.01 13.76 4.78
CA PRO A 83 -7.48 14.57 5.89
C PRO A 83 -8.02 15.93 5.43
N VAL A 84 -8.78 16.59 6.28
CA VAL A 84 -9.19 17.97 6.03
C VAL A 84 -8.16 18.92 6.63
N ASP A 85 -8.01 20.07 5.97
CA ASP A 85 -7.14 21.15 6.46
C ASP A 85 -7.88 22.04 7.48
N GLU A 86 -7.23 23.13 7.91
CA GLU A 86 -7.78 24.09 8.87
C GLU A 86 -9.08 24.74 8.40
N ASN A 87 -9.30 24.81 7.09
CA ASN A 87 -10.48 25.41 6.47
C ASN A 87 -11.56 24.37 6.10
N ASN A 88 -11.46 23.14 6.62
CA ASN A 88 -12.34 22.01 6.29
C ASN A 88 -12.32 21.64 4.80
N GLN A 89 -11.23 21.97 4.11
CA GLN A 89 -11.01 21.55 2.71
C GLN A 89 -10.20 20.27 2.68
N PRO A 90 -10.44 19.37 1.70
CA PRO A 90 -9.63 18.17 1.58
C PRO A 90 -8.14 18.49 1.37
N ASP A 91 -7.28 17.89 2.17
CA ASP A 91 -5.84 17.97 1.96
C ASP A 91 -5.41 16.82 1.06
N LEU A 92 -5.06 17.13 -0.18
CA LEU A 92 -4.73 16.15 -1.20
C LEU A 92 -3.22 15.89 -1.32
N GLN A 93 -2.40 16.39 -0.40
CA GLN A 93 -0.95 16.23 -0.48
C GLN A 93 -0.53 14.76 -0.50
N HIS A 94 -1.17 13.92 0.31
CA HIS A 94 -0.88 12.49 0.33
C HIS A 94 -1.26 11.80 -1.00
N VAL A 95 -2.40 12.19 -1.57
CA VAL A 95 -2.84 11.66 -2.86
C VAL A 95 -1.91 12.09 -3.98
N ILE A 96 -1.51 13.35 -3.99
CA ILE A 96 -0.58 13.89 -5.00
C ILE A 96 0.76 13.18 -4.91
N ALA A 97 1.30 13.00 -3.71
CA ALA A 97 2.56 12.30 -3.50
C ALA A 97 2.48 10.83 -3.95
N ALA A 98 1.37 10.15 -3.63
CA ALA A 98 1.14 8.77 -4.05
C ALA A 98 1.04 8.67 -5.57
N CYS A 99 0.33 9.59 -6.22
CA CYS A 99 0.23 9.62 -7.68
C CYS A 99 1.59 9.85 -8.35
N ALA A 100 2.42 10.71 -7.77
CA ALA A 100 3.77 10.94 -8.28
C ALA A 100 4.63 9.67 -8.18
N THR A 101 4.54 8.96 -7.06
CA THR A 101 5.25 7.68 -6.85
C THR A 101 4.77 6.63 -7.85
N VAL A 102 3.47 6.47 -8.01
CA VAL A 102 2.88 5.52 -8.95
C VAL A 102 3.22 5.88 -10.39
N GLY A 103 3.22 7.17 -10.73
CA GLY A 103 3.54 7.64 -12.08
C GLY A 103 4.93 7.23 -12.56
N LYS A 104 5.88 7.06 -11.65
CA LYS A 104 7.22 6.56 -11.97
C LYS A 104 7.29 5.05 -12.10
N ALA A 105 6.31 4.33 -11.56
CA ALA A 105 6.30 2.87 -11.47
C ALA A 105 5.41 2.20 -12.52
N VAL A 106 4.47 2.92 -13.12
CA VAL A 106 3.53 2.36 -14.09
C VAL A 106 4.23 1.94 -15.37
N LYS A 107 3.70 0.89 -15.98
CA LYS A 107 4.08 0.44 -17.31
C LYS A 107 2.87 0.53 -18.24
N LYS A 108 3.09 0.33 -19.54
CA LYS A 108 2.00 0.26 -20.50
C LYS A 108 1.04 -0.86 -20.11
N GLY A 109 -0.24 -0.52 -19.99
CA GLY A 109 -1.30 -1.47 -19.61
C GLY A 109 -1.60 -1.52 -18.13
N SER A 110 -0.83 -0.84 -17.27
CA SER A 110 -1.16 -0.73 -15.84
C SER A 110 -2.46 0.03 -15.64
N VAL A 111 -3.17 -0.32 -14.56
CA VAL A 111 -4.39 0.35 -14.12
C VAL A 111 -4.15 0.97 -12.75
N VAL A 112 -4.58 2.20 -12.57
CA VAL A 112 -4.47 2.91 -11.29
C VAL A 112 -5.85 3.17 -10.71
#